data_07af950bd9cfddf40e55c7e9ae1b3ef2
#
_entry.id   07af950bd9cfddf40e55c7e9ae1b3ef2
#
_cell.length_a   1.000
_cell.length_b   1.000
_cell.length_c   1.000
_cell.angle_alpha   90.00
_cell.angle_beta   90.00
_cell.angle_gamma   90.00
#
_symmetry.space_group_name_H-M   'P 1'
#
loop_
_entity.id
_entity.type
_entity.pdbx_description
1 polymer ?
#
loop_
_entity_poly.entity_id
_entity_poly.type
_entity_poly.pdbx_seq_one_letter_code
_entity_poly.pdbx_strand_id
1 'polypeptide(L)'
;MMASTVKPSARQKKAELPRTLPIRFDEANVGRLGLISIMSRIQEGAYRWDVEFMLEDGRPARIVCVGTPEFGGYPHGLDNDVSSALINLYIEAGAPEDGWFHATAHRVLTRAGLQTTGRYYSLLYASLNRLRATTYYLTDSWFDTRRNNITTSFNYLERLEYSTVQDDLTLSSASLLRLRLAPEITASIRARYLRPLDDGILAKLSGPPSRALYRLLEGQRTDPLGGGEVLTQFTVSLRDWAQACKIMEVKPTRIRRNLQQPHKDLIALGYLDSVDYGGPSRNQTITYRFKGTELTELQVQPDPELVQGLGAYRVGMKVAQAVIAQFGEARVRERLRKFQLIMQSGYRVKSPSGLLLDVIRDEEGKYPDPPGFSLATAAEPRAAVAPADPVVELSDAERMAIEKARPLEEQINACVTTLQGILGRHLNLRDFVVLRDKLGAGLGDPYELGRQAVQAAYTMKTEAFVKSLRQFLSQ
;
A
#
# COMPACT_ATOMS: atom_id res chain seq x y z
N MET A 1 69.71 31.29 18.81
CA MET A 1 69.00 30.06 19.18
C MET A 1 67.53 30.34 19.04
N MET A 2 66.91 29.96 17.91
CA MET A 2 65.46 30.09 17.69
C MET A 2 64.88 28.69 17.67
N ALA A 3 63.97 28.42 18.62
CA ALA A 3 63.26 27.16 18.71
C ALA A 3 62.11 27.18 17.74
N SER A 4 62.11 26.23 16.78
CA SER A 4 61.05 26.00 15.80
C SER A 4 59.96 25.16 16.45
N THR A 5 58.79 25.75 16.61
CA THR A 5 57.57 25.06 17.05
C THR A 5 56.91 24.34 15.86
N VAL A 6 56.96 23.03 15.88
CA VAL A 6 56.26 22.17 14.93
C VAL A 6 54.76 22.17 15.29
N LYS A 7 53.88 22.63 14.37
CA LYS A 7 52.43 22.51 14.47
C LYS A 7 52.00 21.05 14.25
N PRO A 8 51.09 20.51 15.02
CA PRO A 8 50.59 19.16 14.79
C PRO A 8 49.70 19.08 13.54
N SER A 9 49.96 18.04 12.78
CA SER A 9 49.35 17.60 11.53
C SER A 9 47.82 17.54 11.58
N ALA A 10 47.24 17.90 10.46
CA ALA A 10 45.82 17.86 10.17
C ALA A 10 45.18 16.48 10.43
N ARG A 11 44.13 16.46 11.23
CA ARG A 11 43.22 15.32 11.38
C ARG A 11 42.77 14.86 10.00
N GLN A 12 43.13 13.66 9.61
CA GLN A 12 42.55 12.95 8.47
C GLN A 12 41.05 12.87 8.68
N LYS A 13 40.27 13.51 7.79
CA LYS A 13 38.84 13.31 7.68
C LYS A 13 38.61 11.83 7.39
N LYS A 14 38.02 11.12 8.36
CA LYS A 14 37.42 9.80 8.13
C LYS A 14 36.52 9.92 6.90
N ALA A 15 36.82 9.16 5.85
CA ALA A 15 35.90 9.00 4.72
C ALA A 15 34.53 8.59 5.27
N GLU A 16 33.55 9.44 5.11
CA GLU A 16 32.14 9.09 5.38
C GLU A 16 31.80 7.97 4.40
N LEU A 17 31.50 6.79 4.96
CA LEU A 17 30.85 5.71 4.22
C LEU A 17 29.62 6.29 3.50
N PRO A 18 29.38 5.89 2.24
CA PRO A 18 28.20 6.37 1.51
C PRO A 18 26.97 6.08 2.36
N ARG A 19 26.23 7.12 2.72
CA ARG A 19 24.92 7.00 3.38
C ARG A 19 24.03 6.24 2.40
N THR A 20 23.80 4.96 2.64
CA THR A 20 22.71 4.23 2.00
C THR A 20 21.44 4.99 2.35
N LEU A 21 20.86 5.67 1.36
CA LEU A 21 19.60 6.38 1.52
C LEU A 21 18.53 5.36 1.98
N PRO A 22 17.70 5.70 2.95
CA PRO A 22 16.64 4.80 3.39
C PRO A 22 15.72 4.54 2.20
N ILE A 23 15.61 3.28 1.79
CA ILE A 23 14.73 2.87 0.70
C ILE A 23 13.29 3.04 1.17
N ARG A 24 12.48 3.71 0.36
CA ARG A 24 11.04 3.82 0.54
C ARG A 24 10.35 2.87 -0.44
N PHE A 25 9.25 2.29 -0.01
CA PHE A 25 8.44 1.42 -0.85
C PHE A 25 7.03 1.97 -1.02
N ASP A 26 6.45 1.69 -2.16
CA ASP A 26 5.02 1.82 -2.39
C ASP A 26 4.42 0.43 -2.63
N GLU A 27 3.18 0.22 -2.23
CA GLU A 27 2.45 -0.98 -2.60
C GLU A 27 2.06 -0.84 -4.09
N ALA A 28 2.30 -1.88 -4.87
CA ALA A 28 2.27 -1.78 -6.32
C ALA A 28 0.88 -1.48 -6.91
N ASN A 29 -0.19 -2.06 -6.35
CA ASN A 29 -1.55 -1.71 -6.79
C ASN A 29 -1.91 -0.26 -6.43
N VAL A 30 -1.58 0.18 -5.20
CA VAL A 30 -1.81 1.56 -4.75
C VAL A 30 -1.09 2.55 -5.68
N GLY A 31 0.18 2.28 -5.98
CA GLY A 31 0.98 3.11 -6.89
C GLY A 31 0.44 3.11 -8.32
N ARG A 32 0.06 1.93 -8.84
CA ARG A 32 -0.45 1.77 -10.21
C ARG A 32 -1.84 2.40 -10.42
N LEU A 33 -2.75 2.19 -9.48
CA LEU A 33 -4.14 2.63 -9.58
C LEU A 33 -4.36 4.10 -9.17
N GLY A 34 -3.39 4.70 -8.44
CA GLY A 34 -3.50 6.07 -7.96
C GLY A 34 -4.78 6.27 -7.14
N LEU A 35 -4.94 5.55 -6.05
CA LEU A 35 -6.18 5.55 -5.26
C LEU A 35 -6.47 6.91 -4.61
N ILE A 36 -5.46 7.76 -4.46
CA ILE A 36 -5.54 9.06 -3.79
C ILE A 36 -5.31 10.16 -4.84
N SER A 37 -6.16 11.20 -4.84
CA SER A 37 -5.98 12.33 -5.78
C SER A 37 -4.64 13.02 -5.57
N ILE A 38 -3.96 13.34 -6.67
CA ILE A 38 -2.71 14.13 -6.61
C ILE A 38 -2.95 15.60 -6.25
N MET A 39 -4.20 16.08 -6.33
CA MET A 39 -4.55 17.48 -6.08
C MET A 39 -4.33 17.84 -4.61
N SER A 40 -3.73 19.00 -4.32
CA SER A 40 -3.58 19.50 -2.95
C SER A 40 -4.90 19.77 -2.27
N ARG A 41 -5.92 20.12 -3.04
CA ARG A 41 -7.30 20.40 -2.61
C ARG A 41 -8.27 19.84 -3.62
N ILE A 42 -9.40 19.37 -3.16
CA ILE A 42 -10.53 18.97 -4.00
C ILE A 42 -11.64 20.03 -3.91
N GLN A 43 -12.59 19.96 -4.82
CA GLN A 43 -13.76 20.83 -4.80
C GLN A 43 -14.56 20.59 -3.52
N GLU A 44 -15.08 21.66 -2.92
CA GLU A 44 -15.95 21.55 -1.75
C GLU A 44 -17.16 20.67 -2.05
N GLY A 45 -17.48 19.76 -1.13
CA GLY A 45 -18.54 18.78 -1.33
C GLY A 45 -18.17 17.59 -2.23
N ALA A 46 -16.97 17.51 -2.78
CA ALA A 46 -16.52 16.36 -3.55
C ALA A 46 -16.19 15.19 -2.62
N TYR A 47 -17.05 14.19 -2.58
CA TYR A 47 -16.87 12.98 -1.75
C TYR A 47 -16.79 11.69 -2.55
N ARG A 48 -16.96 11.75 -3.88
CA ARG A 48 -16.95 10.57 -4.74
C ARG A 48 -16.21 10.86 -6.04
N TRP A 49 -15.49 9.85 -6.52
CA TRP A 49 -15.03 9.77 -7.89
C TRP A 49 -15.22 8.35 -8.43
N ASP A 50 -15.24 8.22 -9.75
CA ASP A 50 -15.54 7.00 -10.48
C ASP A 50 -14.69 6.99 -11.75
N VAL A 51 -13.89 5.94 -11.95
CA VAL A 51 -12.96 5.80 -13.07
C VAL A 51 -13.13 4.43 -13.69
N GLU A 52 -13.36 4.39 -14.99
CA GLU A 52 -13.39 3.18 -15.80
C GLU A 52 -12.19 3.20 -16.76
N PHE A 53 -11.58 2.06 -16.95
CA PHE A 53 -10.46 1.87 -17.88
C PHE A 53 -10.47 0.46 -18.46
N MET A 54 -9.75 0.26 -19.57
CA MET A 54 -9.61 -1.05 -20.17
C MET A 54 -8.31 -1.69 -19.72
N LEU A 55 -8.37 -2.97 -19.35
CA LEU A 55 -7.21 -3.80 -19.11
C LEU A 55 -6.53 -4.17 -20.43
N GLU A 56 -5.30 -4.64 -20.39
CA GLU A 56 -4.53 -5.07 -21.57
C GLU A 56 -5.23 -6.19 -22.35
N ASP A 57 -5.96 -7.06 -21.65
CA ASP A 57 -6.76 -8.13 -22.26
C ASP A 57 -8.12 -7.68 -22.83
N GLY A 58 -8.40 -6.37 -22.81
CA GLY A 58 -9.62 -5.78 -23.33
C GLY A 58 -10.83 -5.85 -22.40
N ARG A 59 -10.69 -6.36 -21.17
CA ARG A 59 -11.77 -6.33 -20.18
C ARG A 59 -11.92 -4.95 -19.55
N PRO A 60 -13.16 -4.50 -19.27
CA PRO A 60 -13.38 -3.26 -18.54
C PRO A 60 -13.06 -3.45 -17.06
N ALA A 61 -12.34 -2.50 -16.49
CA ALA A 61 -12.08 -2.40 -15.06
C ALA A 61 -12.63 -1.07 -14.53
N ARG A 62 -13.01 -1.05 -13.26
CA ARG A 62 -13.60 0.14 -12.64
C ARG A 62 -13.14 0.32 -11.22
N ILE A 63 -12.95 1.58 -10.84
CA ILE A 63 -12.66 1.96 -9.45
C ILE A 63 -13.63 3.07 -9.05
N VAL A 64 -14.33 2.84 -7.94
CA VAL A 64 -15.17 3.84 -7.30
C VAL A 64 -14.61 4.14 -5.92
N CYS A 65 -14.44 5.41 -5.62
CA CYS A 65 -14.05 5.89 -4.30
C CYS A 65 -15.20 6.68 -3.69
N VAL A 66 -15.55 6.36 -2.46
CA VAL A 66 -16.60 7.05 -1.70
C VAL A 66 -16.02 7.50 -0.37
N GLY A 67 -15.75 8.79 -0.24
CA GLY A 67 -15.36 9.43 1.01
C GLY A 67 -16.56 10.02 1.74
N THR A 68 -16.30 10.70 2.86
CA THR A 68 -17.34 11.37 3.64
C THR A 68 -17.11 12.89 3.69
N PRO A 69 -18.16 13.71 3.60
CA PRO A 69 -18.03 15.16 3.74
C PRO A 69 -17.44 15.58 5.09
N GLU A 70 -17.73 14.83 6.16
CA GLU A 70 -17.28 15.08 7.53
C GLU A 70 -15.75 15.20 7.64
N PHE A 71 -15.01 14.37 6.86
CA PHE A 71 -13.54 14.43 6.86
C PHE A 71 -12.96 15.15 5.64
N GLY A 72 -13.78 15.94 4.95
CA GLY A 72 -13.34 16.76 3.81
C GLY A 72 -13.29 16.01 2.47
N GLY A 73 -14.14 14.97 2.29
CA GLY A 73 -14.33 14.25 1.05
C GLY A 73 -13.41 13.05 0.85
N TYR A 74 -13.07 12.75 -0.40
CA TYR A 74 -12.17 11.63 -0.72
C TYR A 74 -10.69 12.00 -0.48
N PRO A 75 -9.79 11.02 -0.33
CA PRO A 75 -8.36 11.26 -0.05
C PRO A 75 -7.65 12.08 -1.12
N HIS A 76 -6.87 13.07 -0.68
CA HIS A 76 -6.16 14.02 -1.53
C HIS A 76 -4.99 14.69 -0.78
N GLY A 77 -4.16 15.40 -1.52
CA GLY A 77 -3.07 16.21 -0.96
C GLY A 77 -2.08 15.39 -0.15
N LEU A 78 -1.89 15.75 1.12
CA LEU A 78 -0.92 15.08 1.99
C LEU A 78 -1.30 13.63 2.35
N ASP A 79 -2.52 13.17 2.04
CA ASP A 79 -2.92 11.79 2.27
C ASP A 79 -2.07 10.81 1.46
N ASN A 80 -1.53 11.26 0.31
CA ASN A 80 -0.53 10.51 -0.45
C ASN A 80 0.75 10.27 0.37
N ASP A 81 1.24 11.29 1.06
CA ASP A 81 2.46 11.18 1.87
C ASP A 81 2.22 10.33 3.12
N VAL A 82 1.05 10.52 3.76
CA VAL A 82 0.64 9.73 4.94
C VAL A 82 0.45 8.27 4.57
N SER A 83 -0.26 7.96 3.47
CA SER A 83 -0.46 6.57 3.01
C SER A 83 0.86 5.85 2.73
N SER A 84 1.80 6.53 2.07
CA SER A 84 3.15 6.01 1.85
C SER A 84 3.90 5.77 3.17
N ALA A 85 3.79 6.68 4.12
CA ALA A 85 4.38 6.51 5.45
C ALA A 85 3.82 5.30 6.18
N LEU A 86 2.50 5.08 6.12
CA LEU A 86 1.85 3.93 6.76
C LEU A 86 2.31 2.61 6.17
N ILE A 87 2.41 2.49 4.84
CA ILE A 87 2.98 1.31 4.15
C ILE A 87 4.38 1.01 4.70
N ASN A 88 5.24 2.02 4.72
CA ASN A 88 6.63 1.85 5.15
C ASN A 88 6.76 1.55 6.65
N LEU A 89 5.92 2.14 7.50
CA LEU A 89 5.88 1.82 8.92
C LEU A 89 5.38 0.41 9.20
N TYR A 90 4.42 -0.09 8.41
CA TYR A 90 3.98 -1.48 8.46
C TYR A 90 5.09 -2.45 8.05
N ILE A 91 5.83 -2.16 6.97
CA ILE A 91 7.01 -2.92 6.56
C ILE A 91 8.09 -2.87 7.65
N GLU A 92 8.34 -1.69 8.23
CA GLU A 92 9.28 -1.48 9.33
C GLU A 92 8.91 -2.23 10.61
N ALA A 93 7.64 -2.52 10.83
CA ALA A 93 7.16 -3.36 11.92
C ALA A 93 7.34 -4.87 11.64
N GLY A 94 7.88 -5.25 10.48
CA GLY A 94 8.06 -6.63 10.06
C GLY A 94 6.86 -7.22 9.32
N ALA A 95 5.97 -6.38 8.80
CA ALA A 95 4.75 -6.77 8.08
C ALA A 95 3.92 -7.83 8.83
N PRO A 96 3.44 -7.56 10.07
CA PRO A 96 2.75 -8.52 10.92
C PRO A 96 1.56 -9.16 10.21
N GLU A 97 1.32 -10.44 10.47
CA GLU A 97 0.30 -11.24 9.80
C GLU A 97 -1.12 -10.74 10.07
N ASP A 98 -1.36 -10.28 11.28
CA ASP A 98 -2.64 -9.71 11.73
C ASP A 98 -2.90 -8.28 11.20
N GLY A 99 -1.94 -7.71 10.45
CA GLY A 99 -2.03 -6.37 9.87
C GLY A 99 -1.85 -5.21 10.85
N TRP A 100 -1.69 -5.47 12.16
CA TRP A 100 -1.55 -4.44 13.18
C TRP A 100 -0.11 -3.95 13.34
N PHE A 101 0.05 -2.64 13.45
CA PHE A 101 1.33 -2.02 13.80
C PHE A 101 1.11 -0.77 14.65
N HIS A 102 2.20 -0.30 15.28
CA HIS A 102 2.19 0.85 16.17
C HIS A 102 3.17 1.90 15.69
N ALA A 103 2.76 3.16 15.78
CA ALA A 103 3.64 4.30 15.54
C ALA A 103 3.20 5.50 16.40
N THR A 104 4.14 6.38 16.76
CA THR A 104 3.75 7.69 17.27
C THR A 104 3.31 8.60 16.13
N ALA A 105 2.43 9.56 16.40
CA ALA A 105 2.05 10.56 15.39
C ALA A 105 3.27 11.32 14.85
N HIS A 106 4.26 11.57 15.71
CA HIS A 106 5.55 12.16 15.31
C HIS A 106 6.29 11.29 14.28
N ARG A 107 6.33 9.96 14.50
CA ARG A 107 6.99 9.02 13.57
C ARG A 107 6.28 8.96 12.22
N VAL A 108 4.95 9.02 12.21
CA VAL A 108 4.17 9.07 10.96
C VAL A 108 4.51 10.32 10.15
N LEU A 109 4.48 11.52 10.78
CA LEU A 109 4.83 12.77 10.11
C LEU A 109 6.28 12.77 9.60
N THR A 110 7.22 12.31 10.41
CA THR A 110 8.63 12.21 10.01
C THR A 110 8.82 11.25 8.84
N ARG A 111 8.15 10.08 8.87
CA ARG A 111 8.24 9.09 7.78
C ARG A 111 7.54 9.57 6.51
N ALA A 112 6.49 10.41 6.64
CA ALA A 112 5.83 11.08 5.54
C ALA A 112 6.67 12.23 4.92
N GLY A 113 7.78 12.63 5.56
CA GLY A 113 8.56 13.80 5.14
C GLY A 113 7.85 15.13 5.43
N LEU A 114 6.95 15.16 6.41
CA LEU A 114 6.14 16.32 6.80
C LEU A 114 6.72 16.98 8.05
N GLN A 115 6.41 18.27 8.23
CA GLN A 115 6.80 19.01 9.42
C GLN A 115 6.08 18.50 10.68
N THR A 116 6.73 18.57 11.83
CA THR A 116 6.22 18.08 13.12
C THR A 116 5.72 19.24 14.01
N THR A 117 4.84 20.08 13.46
CA THR A 117 4.20 21.20 14.16
C THR A 117 2.76 20.90 14.52
N GLY A 118 2.15 21.64 15.44
CA GLY A 118 0.76 21.46 15.85
C GLY A 118 -0.21 21.43 14.66
N ARG A 119 -0.02 22.30 13.68
CA ARG A 119 -0.79 22.29 12.43
C ARG A 119 -0.72 20.95 11.70
N TYR A 120 0.47 20.35 11.61
CA TYR A 120 0.63 19.07 10.89
C TYR A 120 0.06 17.89 11.67
N TYR A 121 0.02 17.95 13.01
CA TYR A 121 -0.70 16.94 13.80
C TYR A 121 -2.22 16.99 13.54
N SER A 122 -2.80 18.19 13.43
CA SER A 122 -4.23 18.34 13.04
C SER A 122 -4.48 17.86 11.62
N LEU A 123 -3.59 18.15 10.67
CA LEU A 123 -3.68 17.65 9.29
C LEU A 123 -3.51 16.13 9.23
N LEU A 124 -2.63 15.54 10.04
CA LEU A 124 -2.47 14.09 10.15
C LEU A 124 -3.74 13.43 10.69
N TYR A 125 -4.35 14.01 11.73
CA TYR A 125 -5.62 13.55 12.27
C TYR A 125 -6.72 13.50 11.19
N ALA A 126 -6.88 14.58 10.44
CA ALA A 126 -7.84 14.65 9.34
C ALA A 126 -7.53 13.63 8.24
N SER A 127 -6.25 13.46 7.90
CA SER A 127 -5.79 12.47 6.90
C SER A 127 -6.09 11.04 7.31
N LEU A 128 -5.74 10.65 8.54
CA LEU A 128 -5.99 9.30 9.05
C LEU A 128 -7.49 8.96 9.06
N ASN A 129 -8.33 9.90 9.51
CA ASN A 129 -9.78 9.72 9.51
C ASN A 129 -10.33 9.64 8.08
N ARG A 130 -9.82 10.44 7.14
CA ARG A 130 -10.21 10.39 5.72
C ARG A 130 -9.85 9.05 5.09
N LEU A 131 -8.62 8.54 5.31
CA LEU A 131 -8.18 7.22 4.83
C LEU A 131 -9.01 6.07 5.45
N ARG A 132 -9.45 6.22 6.70
CA ARG A 132 -10.29 5.24 7.38
C ARG A 132 -11.75 5.27 6.91
N ALA A 133 -12.30 6.47 6.67
CA ALA A 133 -13.71 6.65 6.34
C ALA A 133 -14.00 6.50 4.84
N THR A 134 -12.97 6.40 4.00
CA THR A 134 -13.13 6.27 2.55
C THR A 134 -13.13 4.81 2.14
N THR A 135 -14.18 4.41 1.40
CA THR A 135 -14.29 3.07 0.82
C THR A 135 -13.97 3.10 -0.66
N TYR A 136 -13.13 2.16 -1.07
CA TYR A 136 -12.83 1.88 -2.47
C TYR A 136 -13.56 0.62 -2.91
N TYR A 137 -14.18 0.66 -4.08
CA TYR A 137 -14.78 -0.47 -4.78
C TYR A 137 -14.00 -0.66 -6.07
N LEU A 138 -13.35 -1.80 -6.20
CA LEU A 138 -12.47 -2.13 -7.31
C LEU A 138 -13.06 -3.33 -8.05
N THR A 139 -13.44 -3.13 -9.30
CA THR A 139 -13.95 -4.19 -10.17
C THR A 139 -12.85 -4.57 -11.17
N ASP A 140 -12.41 -5.82 -11.14
CA ASP A 140 -11.37 -6.39 -12.00
C ASP A 140 -10.07 -5.56 -12.09
N SER A 141 -9.74 -4.82 -11.03
CA SER A 141 -8.65 -3.84 -11.08
C SER A 141 -7.54 -4.05 -10.06
N TRP A 142 -7.77 -4.85 -9.03
CA TRP A 142 -6.78 -5.18 -8.00
C TRP A 142 -6.07 -6.49 -8.35
N PHE A 143 -4.73 -6.48 -8.37
CA PHE A 143 -3.97 -7.72 -8.47
C PHE A 143 -3.86 -8.38 -7.10
N ASP A 144 -4.33 -9.63 -7.02
CA ASP A 144 -4.16 -10.48 -5.85
C ASP A 144 -2.72 -11.05 -5.77
N THR A 145 -2.45 -11.83 -4.73
CA THR A 145 -1.15 -12.49 -4.54
C THR A 145 -0.82 -13.53 -5.61
N ARG A 146 -1.80 -13.96 -6.41
CA ARG A 146 -1.65 -14.90 -7.54
C ARG A 146 -1.60 -14.18 -8.89
N ARG A 147 -1.56 -12.84 -8.88
CA ARG A 147 -1.52 -11.99 -10.07
C ARG A 147 -2.80 -12.02 -10.91
N ASN A 148 -3.94 -12.36 -10.31
CA ASN A 148 -5.23 -12.25 -10.98
C ASN A 148 -5.86 -10.89 -10.66
N ASN A 149 -6.52 -10.30 -11.65
CA ASN A 149 -7.40 -9.17 -11.39
C ASN A 149 -8.64 -9.65 -10.64
N ILE A 150 -8.89 -9.08 -9.47
CA ILE A 150 -10.05 -9.42 -8.65
C ILE A 150 -10.93 -8.20 -8.41
N THR A 151 -12.19 -8.47 -8.07
CA THR A 151 -13.14 -7.49 -7.55
C THR A 151 -13.11 -7.52 -6.04
N THR A 152 -12.86 -6.37 -5.42
CA THR A 152 -12.80 -6.22 -3.96
C THR A 152 -13.27 -4.85 -3.52
N SER A 153 -13.53 -4.69 -2.22
CA SER A 153 -13.80 -3.39 -1.61
C SER A 153 -13.15 -3.30 -0.24
N PHE A 154 -12.52 -2.17 0.04
CA PHE A 154 -11.85 -1.95 1.31
C PHE A 154 -11.76 -0.46 1.65
N ASN A 155 -11.45 -0.18 2.91
CA ASN A 155 -10.99 1.12 3.38
C ASN A 155 -9.47 1.07 3.51
N TYR A 156 -8.76 2.09 3.05
CA TYR A 156 -7.30 2.11 3.06
C TYR A 156 -6.71 1.81 4.45
N LEU A 157 -7.29 2.43 5.47
CA LEU A 157 -7.01 2.17 6.88
C LEU A 157 -8.25 1.49 7.49
N GLU A 158 -8.16 0.21 7.80
CA GLU A 158 -9.28 -0.56 8.34
C GLU A 158 -9.61 -0.17 9.77
N ARG A 159 -8.56 0.01 10.60
CA ARG A 159 -8.70 0.36 12.01
C ARG A 159 -7.70 1.44 12.41
N LEU A 160 -8.17 2.34 13.24
CA LEU A 160 -7.40 3.42 13.85
C LEU A 160 -7.79 3.52 15.31
N GLU A 161 -6.83 3.27 16.20
CA GLU A 161 -6.95 3.48 17.63
C GLU A 161 -5.82 4.44 18.05
N TYR A 162 -6.10 5.40 18.89
CA TYR A 162 -5.09 6.34 19.38
C TYR A 162 -5.42 6.81 20.79
N SER A 163 -4.36 7.15 21.54
CA SER A 163 -4.47 7.78 22.83
C SER A 163 -4.47 9.30 22.66
N THR A 164 -5.45 9.97 23.26
CA THR A 164 -5.46 11.42 23.40
C THR A 164 -5.02 11.79 24.82
N VAL A 165 -4.27 12.87 24.94
CA VAL A 165 -3.92 13.45 26.25
C VAL A 165 -4.96 14.52 26.54
N GLN A 166 -5.80 14.28 27.55
CA GLN A 166 -6.78 15.20 28.15
C GLN A 166 -7.61 16.05 27.15
N ASP A 167 -8.91 15.84 27.12
CA ASP A 167 -10.01 16.65 26.55
C ASP A 167 -9.85 17.25 25.13
N ASP A 168 -8.69 17.15 24.53
CA ASP A 168 -8.42 17.59 23.16
C ASP A 168 -8.35 16.38 22.23
N LEU A 169 -9.30 16.25 21.31
CA LEU A 169 -9.37 15.19 20.30
C LEU A 169 -8.23 15.26 19.26
N THR A 170 -7.28 16.17 19.44
CA THR A 170 -6.15 16.36 18.53
C THR A 170 -4.99 15.42 18.84
N LEU A 171 -4.22 15.08 17.79
CA LEU A 171 -2.97 14.33 17.95
C LEU A 171 -1.84 15.25 18.42
N SER A 172 -0.97 14.70 19.25
CA SER A 172 0.28 15.32 19.69
C SER A 172 1.49 14.47 19.28
N SER A 173 2.69 14.98 19.52
CA SER A 173 3.93 14.24 19.26
C SER A 173 3.99 12.90 20.01
N ALA A 174 3.39 12.83 21.19
CA ALA A 174 3.37 11.67 22.07
C ALA A 174 2.20 10.70 21.79
N SER A 175 1.22 11.12 20.96
CA SER A 175 0.06 10.27 20.66
C SER A 175 0.51 8.94 20.03
N LEU A 176 0.21 7.84 20.71
CA LEU A 176 0.47 6.51 20.21
C LEU A 176 -0.71 6.06 19.35
N LEU A 177 -0.41 5.69 18.13
CA LEU A 177 -1.36 5.18 17.15
C LEU A 177 -1.21 3.67 17.05
N ARG A 178 -2.32 2.96 17.09
CA ARG A 178 -2.44 1.55 16.73
C ARG A 178 -3.25 1.47 15.45
N LEU A 179 -2.66 0.92 14.41
CA LEU A 179 -3.10 1.04 13.02
C LEU A 179 -3.23 -0.34 12.39
N ARG A 180 -4.24 -0.51 11.55
CA ARG A 180 -4.40 -1.70 10.71
C ARG A 180 -4.75 -1.27 9.29
N LEU A 181 -3.89 -1.61 8.33
CA LEU A 181 -4.15 -1.42 6.91
C LEU A 181 -5.15 -2.46 6.41
N ALA A 182 -5.75 -2.19 5.26
CA ALA A 182 -6.63 -3.16 4.59
C ALA A 182 -5.93 -4.51 4.38
N PRO A 183 -6.65 -5.63 4.55
CA PRO A 183 -6.10 -6.97 4.30
C PRO A 183 -5.52 -7.12 2.89
N GLU A 184 -6.13 -6.51 1.89
CA GLU A 184 -5.67 -6.51 0.50
C GLU A 184 -4.29 -5.87 0.37
N ILE A 185 -4.09 -4.73 1.04
CA ILE A 185 -2.81 -4.01 1.04
C ILE A 185 -1.75 -4.82 1.80
N THR A 186 -2.08 -5.34 2.98
CA THR A 186 -1.14 -6.11 3.80
C THR A 186 -0.75 -7.44 3.16
N ALA A 187 -1.70 -8.15 2.53
CA ALA A 187 -1.44 -9.37 1.78
C ALA A 187 -0.50 -9.12 0.59
N SER A 188 -0.74 -8.04 -0.15
CA SER A 188 0.08 -7.60 -1.28
C SER A 188 1.52 -7.25 -0.83
N ILE A 189 1.68 -6.50 0.26
CA ILE A 189 2.98 -6.18 0.85
C ILE A 189 3.73 -7.45 1.26
N ARG A 190 3.07 -8.39 1.92
CA ARG A 190 3.65 -9.67 2.34
C ARG A 190 4.01 -10.56 1.16
N ALA A 191 3.26 -10.49 0.08
CA ALA A 191 3.58 -11.16 -1.19
C ALA A 191 4.71 -10.45 -1.97
N ARG A 192 5.32 -9.42 -1.40
CA ARG A 192 6.39 -8.61 -2.02
C ARG A 192 5.95 -7.86 -3.29
N TYR A 193 4.65 -7.61 -3.43
CA TYR A 193 4.16 -6.79 -4.52
C TYR A 193 4.37 -5.31 -4.18
N LEU A 194 5.65 -4.93 -4.15
CA LEU A 194 6.13 -3.63 -3.71
C LEU A 194 7.01 -2.99 -4.78
N ARG A 195 7.06 -1.68 -4.78
CA ARG A 195 7.87 -0.88 -5.69
C ARG A 195 8.81 0.02 -4.89
N PRO A 196 10.12 -0.03 -5.16
CA PRO A 196 11.05 0.89 -4.54
C PRO A 196 10.85 2.31 -5.08
N LEU A 197 10.99 3.30 -4.22
CA LEU A 197 10.96 4.72 -4.53
C LEU A 197 12.28 5.36 -4.09
N ASP A 198 12.76 6.30 -4.88
CA ASP A 198 13.94 7.10 -4.51
C ASP A 198 13.54 8.15 -3.45
N ASP A 199 13.99 7.91 -2.21
CA ASP A 199 13.74 8.82 -1.09
C ASP A 199 14.45 10.17 -1.28
N GLY A 200 15.55 10.19 -2.06
CA GLY A 200 16.27 11.42 -2.40
C GLY A 200 15.47 12.34 -3.33
N ILE A 201 14.74 11.76 -4.29
CA ILE A 201 13.79 12.50 -5.14
C ILE A 201 12.62 12.99 -4.29
N LEU A 202 11.98 12.10 -3.52
CA LEU A 202 10.83 12.45 -2.69
C LEU A 202 11.15 13.56 -1.68
N ALA A 203 12.33 13.54 -1.07
CA ALA A 203 12.76 14.55 -0.09
C ALA A 203 12.98 15.94 -0.71
N LYS A 204 13.31 16.01 -1.99
CA LYS A 204 13.55 17.27 -2.71
C LYS A 204 12.28 17.85 -3.32
N LEU A 205 11.22 17.04 -3.49
CA LEU A 205 9.93 17.50 -4.03
C LEU A 205 9.17 18.29 -2.96
N SER A 206 8.92 19.56 -3.20
CA SER A 206 8.37 20.50 -2.22
C SER A 206 6.88 20.33 -1.96
N GLY A 207 6.11 19.89 -2.95
CA GLY A 207 4.66 19.84 -2.91
C GLY A 207 4.06 18.45 -2.92
N PRO A 208 2.94 18.21 -2.21
CA PRO A 208 2.22 16.93 -2.28
C PRO A 208 1.86 16.48 -3.70
N PRO A 209 1.41 17.36 -4.64
CA PRO A 209 1.11 16.96 -6.01
C PRO A 209 2.32 16.41 -6.76
N SER A 210 3.49 17.01 -6.56
CA SER A 210 4.72 16.58 -7.23
C SER A 210 5.19 15.21 -6.72
N ARG A 211 5.11 14.96 -5.40
CA ARG A 211 5.40 13.66 -4.81
C ARG A 211 4.39 12.58 -5.22
N ALA A 212 3.11 12.94 -5.26
CA ALA A 212 2.06 12.03 -5.71
C ALA A 212 2.20 11.66 -7.19
N LEU A 213 2.51 12.65 -8.05
CA LEU A 213 2.75 12.41 -9.48
C LEU A 213 3.99 11.53 -9.70
N TYR A 214 5.08 11.76 -8.95
CA TYR A 214 6.28 10.90 -8.99
C TYR A 214 5.93 9.43 -8.68
N ARG A 215 5.19 9.18 -7.59
CA ARG A 215 4.76 7.84 -7.21
C ARG A 215 3.89 7.18 -8.27
N LEU A 216 2.96 7.93 -8.87
CA LEU A 216 2.08 7.43 -9.92
C LEU A 216 2.86 7.10 -11.20
N LEU A 217 3.82 7.95 -11.58
CA LEU A 217 4.70 7.69 -12.74
C LEU A 217 5.60 6.47 -12.52
N GLU A 218 6.18 6.30 -11.33
CA GLU A 218 6.88 5.07 -10.98
C GLU A 218 5.94 3.86 -11.05
N GLY A 219 4.64 4.07 -10.70
CA GLY A 219 3.57 3.11 -10.85
C GLY A 219 3.34 2.63 -12.28
N GLN A 220 3.64 3.45 -13.27
CA GLN A 220 3.51 3.11 -14.70
C GLN A 220 4.83 2.68 -15.33
N ARG A 221 5.96 3.13 -14.78
CA ARG A 221 7.29 2.98 -15.38
C ARG A 221 7.89 1.60 -15.21
N THR A 222 7.60 0.94 -14.10
CA THR A 222 8.25 -0.32 -13.72
C THR A 222 7.24 -1.42 -13.45
N ASP A 223 7.52 -2.65 -13.92
CA ASP A 223 6.79 -3.82 -13.48
C ASP A 223 7.24 -4.20 -12.06
N PRO A 224 6.34 -4.20 -11.05
CA PRO A 224 6.69 -4.56 -9.68
C PRO A 224 7.13 -6.02 -9.52
N LEU A 225 6.91 -6.84 -10.53
CA LEU A 225 7.26 -8.27 -10.53
C LEU A 225 8.66 -8.54 -11.11
N GLY A 226 9.36 -7.47 -11.54
CA GLY A 226 10.76 -7.55 -11.93
C GLY A 226 11.04 -8.23 -13.27
N GLY A 227 10.01 -8.43 -14.11
CA GLY A 227 10.15 -9.12 -15.41
C GLY A 227 10.12 -8.20 -16.63
N GLY A 228 9.75 -6.93 -16.45
CA GLY A 228 9.59 -5.97 -17.52
C GLY A 228 10.75 -4.99 -17.67
N GLU A 229 10.98 -4.51 -18.88
CA GLU A 229 11.89 -3.39 -19.12
C GLU A 229 11.34 -2.13 -18.44
N VAL A 230 12.24 -1.35 -17.85
CA VAL A 230 11.92 -0.04 -17.32
C VAL A 230 11.61 0.89 -18.47
N LEU A 231 10.41 1.45 -18.47
CA LEU A 231 9.99 2.34 -19.55
C LEU A 231 10.87 3.61 -19.58
N THR A 232 11.44 3.89 -20.73
CA THR A 232 12.13 5.17 -21.00
C THR A 232 11.16 6.26 -21.43
N GLN A 233 9.98 5.87 -21.89
CA GLN A 233 8.90 6.76 -22.32
C GLN A 233 7.55 6.17 -21.96
N PHE A 234 6.61 7.02 -21.51
CA PHE A 234 5.22 6.68 -21.23
C PHE A 234 4.29 7.66 -21.94
N THR A 235 3.41 7.16 -22.80
CA THR A 235 2.44 7.95 -23.54
C THR A 235 1.02 7.48 -23.22
N VAL A 236 0.14 8.42 -22.91
CA VAL A 236 -1.24 8.13 -22.52
C VAL A 236 -2.17 9.26 -22.99
N SER A 237 -3.47 8.97 -23.16
CA SER A 237 -4.48 10.02 -23.38
C SER A 237 -4.48 10.99 -22.18
N LEU A 238 -4.53 12.29 -22.45
CA LEU A 238 -4.55 13.31 -21.38
C LEU A 238 -5.77 13.16 -20.47
N ARG A 239 -6.88 12.68 -21.01
CA ARG A 239 -8.10 12.40 -20.23
C ARG A 239 -7.91 11.21 -19.31
N ASP A 240 -7.38 10.11 -19.82
CA ASP A 240 -7.17 8.89 -19.01
C ASP A 240 -6.11 9.16 -17.93
N TRP A 241 -5.08 9.95 -18.27
CA TRP A 241 -4.09 10.38 -17.29
C TRP A 241 -4.68 11.27 -16.19
N ALA A 242 -5.56 12.20 -16.55
CA ALA A 242 -6.28 13.00 -15.56
C ALA A 242 -7.12 12.11 -14.62
N GLN A 243 -7.79 11.09 -15.16
CA GLN A 243 -8.52 10.10 -14.37
C GLN A 243 -7.59 9.28 -13.47
N ALA A 244 -6.43 8.84 -13.96
CA ALA A 244 -5.43 8.14 -13.16
C ALA A 244 -4.91 9.04 -12.02
N CYS A 245 -4.68 10.31 -12.28
CA CYS A 245 -4.32 11.33 -11.29
C CYS A 245 -5.46 11.76 -10.36
N LYS A 246 -6.69 11.30 -10.60
CA LYS A 246 -7.92 11.76 -9.91
C LYS A 246 -8.11 13.28 -10.00
N ILE A 247 -7.78 13.84 -11.16
CA ILE A 247 -8.07 15.23 -11.53
C ILE A 247 -9.45 15.21 -12.21
N MET A 248 -10.48 15.65 -11.50
CA MET A 248 -11.87 15.62 -11.97
C MET A 248 -12.21 16.75 -12.94
N GLU A 249 -11.21 17.31 -13.64
CA GLU A 249 -11.35 18.32 -14.66
C GLU A 249 -11.54 17.70 -16.04
N VAL A 250 -12.46 18.26 -16.83
CA VAL A 250 -12.74 17.79 -18.20
C VAL A 250 -11.96 18.59 -19.24
N LYS A 251 -11.68 19.88 -18.95
CA LYS A 251 -11.04 20.80 -19.91
C LYS A 251 -9.53 20.56 -19.97
N PRO A 252 -8.97 20.20 -21.15
CA PRO A 252 -7.53 19.94 -21.32
C PRO A 252 -6.62 21.03 -20.78
N THR A 253 -6.99 22.29 -20.97
CA THR A 253 -6.21 23.44 -20.48
C THR A 253 -6.11 23.48 -18.95
N ARG A 254 -7.17 23.09 -18.22
CA ARG A 254 -7.16 23.02 -16.76
C ARG A 254 -6.40 21.81 -16.27
N ILE A 255 -6.53 20.65 -16.93
CA ILE A 255 -5.72 19.47 -16.63
C ILE A 255 -4.23 19.81 -16.73
N ARG A 256 -3.80 20.41 -17.84
CA ARG A 256 -2.41 20.85 -18.05
C ARG A 256 -1.94 21.82 -16.96
N ARG A 257 -2.80 22.79 -16.57
CA ARG A 257 -2.48 23.75 -15.52
C ARG A 257 -2.25 23.06 -14.17
N ASN A 258 -3.06 22.06 -13.83
CA ASN A 258 -2.91 21.30 -12.57
C ASN A 258 -1.61 20.48 -12.56
N LEU A 259 -1.17 19.97 -13.71
CA LEU A 259 0.06 19.19 -13.85
C LEU A 259 1.32 20.05 -14.02
N GLN A 260 1.19 21.34 -14.31
CA GLN A 260 2.32 22.19 -14.72
C GLN A 260 3.42 22.27 -13.65
N GLN A 261 3.07 22.50 -12.39
CA GLN A 261 4.06 22.62 -11.34
C GLN A 261 4.72 21.27 -11.02
N PRO A 262 3.97 20.15 -10.85
CA PRO A 262 4.56 18.82 -10.74
C PRO A 262 5.54 18.47 -11.85
N HIS A 263 5.24 18.79 -13.12
CA HIS A 263 6.15 18.56 -14.24
C HIS A 263 7.44 19.36 -14.10
N LYS A 264 7.34 20.65 -13.78
CA LYS A 264 8.53 21.52 -13.58
C LYS A 264 9.43 20.98 -12.48
N ASP A 265 8.85 20.53 -11.36
CA ASP A 265 9.60 19.99 -10.22
C ASP A 265 10.34 18.71 -10.62
N LEU A 266 9.66 17.80 -11.34
CA LEU A 266 10.25 16.51 -11.76
C LEU A 266 11.34 16.69 -12.85
N ILE A 267 11.16 17.65 -13.76
CA ILE A 267 12.18 18.00 -14.76
C ILE A 267 13.39 18.65 -14.07
N ALA A 268 13.16 19.59 -13.15
CA ALA A 268 14.24 20.28 -12.43
C ALA A 268 15.11 19.33 -11.59
N LEU A 269 14.52 18.24 -11.07
CA LEU A 269 15.24 17.19 -10.35
C LEU A 269 15.93 16.17 -11.26
N GLY A 270 15.71 16.27 -12.58
CA GLY A 270 16.27 15.32 -13.54
C GLY A 270 15.65 13.94 -13.53
N TYR A 271 14.45 13.79 -12.98
CA TYR A 271 13.65 12.56 -13.09
C TYR A 271 12.99 12.45 -14.46
N LEU A 272 12.43 13.54 -14.97
CA LEU A 272 11.95 13.65 -16.33
C LEU A 272 12.94 14.44 -17.18
N ASP A 273 13.13 14.02 -18.41
CA ASP A 273 13.82 14.80 -19.45
C ASP A 273 12.87 15.81 -20.06
N SER A 274 11.70 15.37 -20.50
CA SER A 274 10.67 16.24 -21.06
C SER A 274 9.25 15.71 -20.81
N VAL A 275 8.28 16.61 -20.97
CA VAL A 275 6.85 16.30 -21.01
C VAL A 275 6.25 16.98 -22.22
N ASP A 276 5.76 16.18 -23.16
CA ASP A 276 5.22 16.64 -24.42
C ASP A 276 3.72 16.42 -24.51
N TYR A 277 3.01 17.36 -25.09
CA TYR A 277 1.58 17.26 -25.37
C TYR A 277 1.34 17.17 -26.88
N GLY A 278 0.74 16.08 -27.31
CA GLY A 278 0.44 15.81 -28.73
C GLY A 278 -1.04 15.66 -29.00
N GLY A 279 -1.37 15.49 -30.29
CA GLY A 279 -2.72 15.19 -30.76
C GLY A 279 -3.67 16.41 -30.87
N PRO A 280 -4.82 16.24 -31.55
CA PRO A 280 -5.83 17.27 -31.68
C PRO A 280 -6.56 17.50 -30.34
N SER A 281 -7.21 18.69 -30.20
CA SER A 281 -7.82 19.13 -28.93
C SER A 281 -8.78 18.13 -28.26
N ARG A 282 -9.43 17.26 -29.01
CA ARG A 282 -10.37 16.25 -28.48
C ARG A 282 -9.67 14.97 -28.00
N ASN A 283 -8.53 14.63 -28.61
CA ASN A 283 -7.77 13.41 -28.36
C ASN A 283 -6.31 13.76 -28.05
N GLN A 284 -6.12 14.65 -27.08
CA GLN A 284 -4.79 15.02 -26.64
C GLN A 284 -4.12 13.87 -25.90
N THR A 285 -2.84 13.68 -26.19
CA THR A 285 -1.95 12.78 -25.47
C THR A 285 -0.95 13.56 -24.65
N ILE A 286 -0.45 12.92 -23.60
CA ILE A 286 0.70 13.38 -22.84
C ILE A 286 1.78 12.30 -22.91
N THR A 287 2.99 12.72 -23.17
CA THR A 287 4.17 11.83 -23.26
C THR A 287 5.20 12.29 -22.25
N TYR A 288 5.55 11.40 -21.35
CA TYR A 288 6.65 11.55 -20.39
C TYR A 288 7.90 10.87 -20.94
N ARG A 289 9.02 11.57 -21.00
CA ARG A 289 10.34 10.98 -21.26
C ARG A 289 11.11 10.99 -19.96
N PHE A 290 11.49 9.80 -19.52
CA PHE A 290 12.28 9.64 -18.31
C PHE A 290 13.75 9.88 -18.64
N LYS A 291 14.42 10.67 -17.81
CA LYS A 291 15.86 10.78 -17.92
C LYS A 291 16.47 9.46 -17.48
N GLY A 292 17.37 8.91 -18.27
CA GLY A 292 18.01 7.63 -17.97
C GLY A 292 18.64 7.67 -16.59
N THR A 293 17.89 7.27 -15.59
CA THR A 293 18.45 6.91 -14.32
C THR A 293 18.92 5.48 -14.54
N GLU A 294 20.23 5.24 -14.45
CA GLU A 294 20.69 3.92 -14.05
C GLU A 294 19.90 3.62 -12.78
N LEU A 295 18.82 2.83 -12.91
CA LEU A 295 18.22 2.23 -11.75
C LEU A 295 19.37 1.45 -11.13
N THR A 296 19.94 2.01 -10.08
CA THR A 296 20.79 1.26 -9.16
C THR A 296 20.09 -0.08 -9.04
N GLU A 297 20.75 -1.16 -9.43
CA GLU A 297 20.24 -2.52 -9.51
C GLU A 297 19.18 -2.69 -8.45
N LEU A 298 17.94 -3.03 -8.87
CA LEU A 298 16.81 -3.22 -7.97
C LEU A 298 17.31 -4.07 -6.81
N GLN A 299 17.69 -3.42 -5.70
CA GLN A 299 18.13 -4.15 -4.53
C GLN A 299 16.92 -4.99 -4.16
N VAL A 300 17.04 -6.27 -4.46
CA VAL A 300 16.04 -7.29 -4.14
C VAL A 300 15.60 -7.00 -2.71
N GLN A 301 14.33 -6.70 -2.53
CA GLN A 301 13.80 -6.42 -1.21
C GLN A 301 14.10 -7.60 -0.31
N PRO A 302 14.71 -7.36 0.85
CA PRO A 302 14.98 -8.44 1.76
C PRO A 302 13.68 -9.09 2.20
N ASP A 303 13.68 -10.41 2.24
CA ASP A 303 12.53 -11.20 2.70
C ASP A 303 11.96 -10.63 3.98
N PRO A 304 10.68 -10.20 4.03
CA PRO A 304 10.07 -9.69 5.25
C PRO A 304 10.16 -10.68 6.42
N GLU A 305 10.03 -11.99 6.15
CA GLU A 305 10.20 -13.02 7.17
C GLU A 305 11.64 -13.06 7.69
N LEU A 306 12.62 -12.87 6.81
CA LEU A 306 14.02 -12.82 7.21
C LEU A 306 14.32 -11.56 8.03
N VAL A 307 13.78 -10.42 7.66
CA VAL A 307 13.89 -9.16 8.42
C VAL A 307 13.23 -9.31 9.79
N GLN A 308 12.06 -9.93 9.86
CA GLN A 308 11.37 -10.22 11.12
C GLN A 308 12.16 -11.22 11.98
N GLY A 309 12.71 -12.25 11.37
CA GLY A 309 13.58 -13.22 12.06
C GLY A 309 14.81 -12.57 12.69
N LEU A 310 15.43 -11.61 12.01
CA LEU A 310 16.53 -10.80 12.57
C LEU A 310 16.04 -9.85 13.66
N GLY A 311 14.87 -9.24 13.46
CA GLY A 311 14.20 -8.33 14.40
C GLY A 311 13.85 -9.00 15.75
N ALA A 312 13.49 -10.28 15.73
CA ALA A 312 13.21 -11.08 16.95
C ALA A 312 14.41 -11.09 17.92
N TYR A 313 15.62 -10.95 17.39
CA TYR A 313 16.86 -10.85 18.16
C TYR A 313 17.37 -9.40 18.34
N ARG A 314 16.48 -8.41 18.20
CA ARG A 314 16.77 -6.98 18.37
C ARG A 314 17.77 -6.41 17.36
N VAL A 315 17.90 -7.00 16.18
CA VAL A 315 18.62 -6.39 15.06
C VAL A 315 17.75 -5.32 14.45
N GLY A 316 18.18 -4.06 14.51
CA GLY A 316 17.43 -2.94 13.94
C GLY A 316 17.28 -3.11 12.43
N MET A 317 16.11 -2.74 11.88
CA MET A 317 15.76 -2.95 10.48
C MET A 317 16.79 -2.43 9.48
N LYS A 318 17.35 -1.25 9.70
CA LYS A 318 18.43 -0.70 8.84
C LYS A 318 19.66 -1.61 8.79
N VAL A 319 19.99 -2.22 9.93
CA VAL A 319 21.12 -3.15 10.04
C VAL A 319 20.77 -4.47 9.37
N ALA A 320 19.54 -4.97 9.56
CA ALA A 320 19.04 -6.18 8.91
C ALA A 320 19.08 -6.04 7.38
N GLN A 321 18.56 -4.94 6.84
CA GLN A 321 18.59 -4.65 5.40
C GLN A 321 20.01 -4.55 4.86
N ALA A 322 20.89 -3.84 5.55
CA ALA A 322 22.30 -3.71 5.15
C ALA A 322 23.04 -5.06 5.13
N VAL A 323 22.79 -5.89 6.14
CA VAL A 323 23.39 -7.22 6.24
C VAL A 323 22.86 -8.16 5.14
N ILE A 324 21.57 -8.12 4.87
CA ILE A 324 20.95 -8.93 3.79
C ILE A 324 21.47 -8.46 2.42
N ALA A 325 21.57 -7.15 2.19
CA ALA A 325 22.15 -6.60 0.96
C ALA A 325 23.62 -6.98 0.78
N GLN A 326 24.39 -7.00 1.86
CA GLN A 326 25.83 -7.30 1.83
C GLN A 326 26.11 -8.78 1.61
N PHE A 327 25.39 -9.66 2.30
CA PHE A 327 25.69 -11.10 2.35
C PHE A 327 24.73 -11.98 1.56
N GLY A 328 23.63 -11.42 1.05
CA GLY A 328 22.57 -12.13 0.34
C GLY A 328 21.60 -12.88 1.26
N GLU A 329 20.33 -13.00 0.83
CA GLU A 329 19.26 -13.63 1.63
C GLU A 329 19.56 -15.08 2.00
N ALA A 330 20.09 -15.86 1.07
CA ALA A 330 20.37 -17.29 1.28
C ALA A 330 21.37 -17.49 2.44
N ARG A 331 22.48 -16.73 2.43
CA ARG A 331 23.49 -16.79 3.49
C ARG A 331 22.94 -16.29 4.82
N VAL A 332 22.19 -15.18 4.81
CA VAL A 332 21.62 -14.63 6.06
C VAL A 332 20.61 -15.60 6.67
N ARG A 333 19.77 -16.25 5.86
CA ARG A 333 18.80 -17.27 6.33
C ARG A 333 19.52 -18.49 6.91
N GLU A 334 20.55 -18.98 6.24
CA GLU A 334 21.40 -20.08 6.71
C GLU A 334 22.05 -19.74 8.07
N ARG A 335 22.67 -18.55 8.16
CA ARG A 335 23.37 -18.11 9.39
C ARG A 335 22.41 -17.80 10.53
N LEU A 336 21.21 -17.30 10.24
CA LEU A 336 20.15 -17.15 11.24
C LEU A 336 19.73 -18.51 11.82
N ARG A 337 19.58 -19.54 10.97
CA ARG A 337 19.30 -20.91 11.41
C ARG A 337 20.44 -21.47 12.26
N LYS A 338 21.70 -21.28 11.85
CA LYS A 338 22.89 -21.65 12.63
C LYS A 338 22.87 -20.99 14.01
N PHE A 339 22.63 -19.69 14.05
CA PHE A 339 22.53 -18.94 15.31
C PHE A 339 21.39 -19.47 16.20
N GLN A 340 20.23 -19.80 15.65
CA GLN A 340 19.12 -20.38 16.43
C GLN A 340 19.49 -21.70 17.11
N LEU A 341 20.21 -22.57 16.40
CA LEU A 341 20.73 -23.83 16.95
C LEU A 341 21.80 -23.59 18.03
N ILE A 342 22.68 -22.60 17.85
CA ILE A 342 23.65 -22.19 18.87
C ILE A 342 22.91 -21.72 20.12
N MET A 343 21.85 -20.94 20.00
CA MET A 343 21.05 -20.50 21.13
C MET A 343 20.35 -21.66 21.85
N GLN A 344 19.85 -22.64 21.10
CA GLN A 344 19.20 -23.84 21.66
C GLN A 344 20.20 -24.76 22.41
N SER A 345 21.47 -24.74 22.04
CA SER A 345 22.50 -25.54 22.74
C SER A 345 22.91 -25.01 24.13
N GLY A 346 22.25 -23.93 24.60
CA GLY A 346 22.52 -23.35 25.91
C GLY A 346 23.70 -22.40 25.98
N TYR A 347 24.19 -21.93 24.82
CA TYR A 347 25.28 -20.96 24.75
C TYR A 347 24.91 -19.64 25.43
N ARG A 348 25.66 -19.25 26.50
CA ARG A 348 25.42 -18.00 27.23
C ARG A 348 25.85 -16.79 26.41
N VAL A 349 24.88 -15.98 25.98
CA VAL A 349 25.09 -14.80 25.12
C VAL A 349 24.89 -13.51 25.92
N LYS A 350 25.88 -12.62 25.88
CA LYS A 350 25.78 -11.28 26.48
C LYS A 350 24.89 -10.34 25.63
N SER A 351 24.94 -10.49 24.29
CA SER A 351 24.14 -9.71 23.32
C SER A 351 23.71 -10.60 22.16
N PRO A 352 22.44 -11.03 22.13
CA PRO A 352 21.93 -11.86 21.03
C PRO A 352 22.08 -11.21 19.65
N SER A 353 21.81 -9.90 19.53
CA SER A 353 21.98 -9.15 18.27
C SER A 353 23.46 -9.09 17.83
N GLY A 354 24.38 -8.86 18.76
CA GLY A 354 25.81 -8.83 18.48
C GLY A 354 26.32 -10.20 17.98
N LEU A 355 25.98 -11.28 18.68
CA LEU A 355 26.36 -12.62 18.27
C LEU A 355 25.77 -13.00 16.91
N LEU A 356 24.49 -12.69 16.66
CA LEU A 356 23.84 -12.98 15.38
C LEU A 356 24.56 -12.28 14.23
N LEU A 357 24.88 -11.01 14.37
CA LEU A 357 25.63 -10.26 13.36
C LEU A 357 27.04 -10.79 13.15
N ASP A 358 27.71 -11.24 14.22
CA ASP A 358 29.03 -11.89 14.14
C ASP A 358 28.93 -13.23 13.41
N VAL A 359 27.92 -14.06 13.68
CA VAL A 359 27.70 -15.34 12.99
C VAL A 359 27.41 -15.13 11.49
N ILE A 360 26.66 -14.08 11.13
CA ILE A 360 26.39 -13.75 9.72
C ILE A 360 27.67 -13.31 8.99
N ARG A 361 28.52 -12.55 9.66
CA ARG A 361 29.77 -12.02 9.12
C ARG A 361 30.92 -13.02 9.15
N ASP A 362 30.75 -14.12 9.86
CA ASP A 362 31.82 -15.11 10.06
C ASP A 362 32.16 -15.81 8.73
N GLU A 363 33.32 -15.47 8.18
CA GLU A 363 33.94 -16.10 7.00
C GLU A 363 35.00 -17.11 7.37
N GLU A 364 35.58 -16.99 8.57
CA GLU A 364 36.71 -17.78 9.05
C GLU A 364 36.29 -19.06 9.80
N GLY A 365 34.96 -19.26 10.02
CA GLY A 365 34.47 -20.42 10.75
C GLY A 365 34.71 -20.35 12.28
N LYS A 366 34.77 -19.13 12.81
CA LYS A 366 34.93 -18.86 14.25
C LYS A 366 33.84 -19.56 15.11
N TYR A 367 32.66 -19.70 14.56
CA TYR A 367 31.54 -20.39 15.19
C TYR A 367 31.39 -21.79 14.56
N PRO A 368 31.77 -22.88 15.23
CA PRO A 368 31.62 -24.23 14.72
C PRO A 368 30.15 -24.58 14.48
N ASP A 369 29.89 -25.48 13.55
CA ASP A 369 28.54 -25.88 13.23
C ASP A 369 27.93 -26.69 14.39
N PRO A 370 26.80 -26.26 14.94
CA PRO A 370 26.15 -26.98 16.04
C PRO A 370 25.54 -28.30 15.55
N PRO A 371 25.34 -29.30 16.46
CA PRO A 371 24.70 -30.54 16.10
C PRO A 371 23.34 -30.30 15.42
N GLY A 372 23.11 -30.96 14.27
CA GLY A 372 21.89 -30.78 13.46
C GLY A 372 21.92 -29.64 12.44
N PHE A 373 23.04 -28.92 12.36
CA PHE A 373 23.28 -27.99 11.26
C PHE A 373 23.98 -28.72 10.11
N SER A 374 23.31 -28.84 8.97
CA SER A 374 23.93 -29.23 7.72
C SER A 374 23.84 -28.05 6.75
N LEU A 375 24.95 -27.73 6.10
CA LEU A 375 24.94 -26.84 4.96
C LEU A 375 23.97 -27.45 3.94
N ALA A 376 22.90 -26.74 3.60
CA ALA A 376 22.12 -27.08 2.43
C ALA A 376 23.05 -26.97 1.24
N THR A 377 23.58 -28.10 0.75
CA THR A 377 24.30 -28.17 -0.52
C THR A 377 23.43 -27.47 -1.56
N ALA A 378 24.04 -26.51 -2.26
CA ALA A 378 23.39 -25.75 -3.32
C ALA A 378 22.59 -26.69 -4.22
N ALA A 379 21.29 -26.36 -4.40
CA ALA A 379 20.38 -27.01 -5.34
C ALA A 379 20.11 -28.51 -5.11
N GLU A 380 19.35 -28.83 -4.07
CA GLU A 380 18.17 -29.60 -4.43
C GLU A 380 17.16 -28.56 -5.00
N PRO A 381 16.69 -28.79 -6.26
CA PRO A 381 15.49 -28.10 -6.68
C PRO A 381 14.50 -28.37 -5.54
N ARG A 382 13.92 -27.33 -4.94
CA ARG A 382 12.74 -27.48 -4.11
C ARG A 382 11.95 -28.55 -4.81
N ALA A 383 11.80 -29.72 -4.17
CA ALA A 383 10.85 -30.72 -4.61
C ALA A 383 9.64 -29.87 -4.93
N ALA A 384 9.29 -29.83 -6.22
CA ALA A 384 8.17 -29.03 -6.68
C ALA A 384 7.12 -29.34 -5.65
N VAL A 385 6.74 -28.33 -4.85
CA VAL A 385 5.60 -28.46 -3.96
C VAL A 385 4.60 -29.05 -4.89
N ALA A 386 4.25 -30.31 -4.66
CA ALA A 386 3.37 -31.07 -5.53
C ALA A 386 2.28 -30.06 -5.83
N PRO A 387 2.00 -29.76 -7.12
CA PRO A 387 1.15 -28.65 -7.49
C PRO A 387 0.00 -28.72 -6.51
N ALA A 388 -0.11 -27.69 -5.66
CA ALA A 388 -1.15 -27.65 -4.63
C ALA A 388 -2.38 -28.08 -5.40
N ASP A 389 -3.05 -29.13 -4.93
CA ASP A 389 -4.17 -29.77 -5.61
C ASP A 389 -4.90 -28.71 -6.41
N PRO A 390 -5.18 -28.91 -7.71
CA PRO A 390 -5.74 -27.88 -8.55
C PRO A 390 -6.83 -27.26 -7.71
N VAL A 391 -6.70 -25.92 -7.43
CA VAL A 391 -7.69 -25.22 -6.63
C VAL A 391 -8.96 -25.48 -7.40
N VAL A 392 -9.76 -26.38 -6.87
CA VAL A 392 -11.07 -26.70 -7.39
C VAL A 392 -11.73 -25.33 -7.42
N GLU A 393 -11.90 -24.77 -8.63
CA GLU A 393 -12.76 -23.61 -8.80
C GLU A 393 -14.09 -24.07 -8.24
N LEU A 394 -14.39 -23.62 -7.02
CA LEU A 394 -15.66 -23.90 -6.39
C LEU A 394 -16.71 -23.44 -7.38
N SER A 395 -17.48 -24.37 -7.90
CA SER A 395 -18.63 -24.06 -8.74
C SER A 395 -19.53 -23.08 -8.01
N ASP A 396 -20.33 -22.31 -8.73
CA ASP A 396 -21.29 -21.38 -8.10
C ASP A 396 -22.17 -22.10 -7.08
N ALA A 397 -22.43 -23.42 -7.29
CA ALA A 397 -23.17 -24.26 -6.34
C ALA A 397 -22.38 -24.49 -5.03
N GLU A 398 -21.07 -24.70 -5.10
CA GLU A 398 -20.23 -24.88 -3.91
C GLU A 398 -20.03 -23.58 -3.16
N ARG A 399 -19.85 -22.45 -3.85
CA ARG A 399 -19.82 -21.11 -3.24
C ARG A 399 -21.13 -20.81 -2.53
N MET A 400 -22.25 -21.13 -3.15
CA MET A 400 -23.57 -21.00 -2.55
C MET A 400 -23.71 -21.86 -1.30
N ALA A 401 -23.23 -23.10 -1.33
CA ALA A 401 -23.27 -23.99 -0.18
C ALA A 401 -22.44 -23.47 0.99
N ILE A 402 -21.26 -22.91 0.73
CA ILE A 402 -20.39 -22.31 1.75
C ILE A 402 -21.07 -21.08 2.38
N GLU A 403 -21.64 -20.19 1.56
CA GLU A 403 -22.32 -18.99 2.08
C GLU A 403 -23.58 -19.35 2.88
N LYS A 404 -24.35 -20.34 2.44
CA LYS A 404 -25.53 -20.84 3.19
C LYS A 404 -25.17 -21.61 4.46
N ALA A 405 -23.93 -22.10 4.59
CA ALA A 405 -23.44 -22.75 5.80
C ALA A 405 -23.03 -21.76 6.90
N ARG A 406 -22.93 -20.46 6.60
CA ARG A 406 -22.65 -19.42 7.62
C ARG A 406 -23.81 -19.25 8.59
N PRO A 407 -23.56 -18.78 9.82
CA PRO A 407 -24.64 -18.41 10.75
C PRO A 407 -25.62 -17.43 10.09
N LEU A 408 -26.92 -17.62 10.30
CA LEU A 408 -27.98 -16.80 9.67
C LEU A 408 -27.77 -15.30 9.90
N GLU A 409 -27.29 -14.91 11.07
CA GLU A 409 -27.03 -13.51 11.40
C GLU A 409 -25.92 -12.90 10.53
N GLU A 410 -24.88 -13.66 10.21
CA GLU A 410 -23.80 -13.22 9.29
C GLU A 410 -24.32 -13.09 7.85
N GLN A 411 -25.16 -14.02 7.40
CA GLN A 411 -25.80 -13.94 6.08
C GLN A 411 -26.70 -12.70 5.98
N ILE A 412 -27.47 -12.39 7.01
CA ILE A 412 -28.34 -11.20 7.07
C ILE A 412 -27.48 -9.93 7.05
N ASN A 413 -26.40 -9.88 7.82
CA ASN A 413 -25.51 -8.72 7.85
C ASN A 413 -24.86 -8.47 6.49
N ALA A 414 -24.39 -9.52 5.82
CA ALA A 414 -23.81 -9.43 4.48
C ALA A 414 -24.84 -8.94 3.45
N CYS A 415 -26.05 -9.48 3.48
CA CYS A 415 -27.16 -9.07 2.62
C CYS A 415 -27.52 -7.60 2.83
N VAL A 416 -27.75 -7.17 4.07
CA VAL A 416 -28.13 -5.79 4.40
C VAL A 416 -27.02 -4.82 3.97
N THR A 417 -25.75 -5.16 4.20
CA THR A 417 -24.61 -4.34 3.78
C THR A 417 -24.56 -4.20 2.26
N THR A 418 -24.78 -5.30 1.52
CA THR A 418 -24.84 -5.28 0.06
C THR A 418 -25.98 -4.40 -0.45
N LEU A 419 -27.16 -4.57 0.12
CA LEU A 419 -28.34 -3.77 -0.26
C LEU A 419 -28.19 -2.29 0.11
N GLN A 420 -27.56 -1.97 1.23
CA GLN A 420 -27.25 -0.58 1.59
C GLN A 420 -26.28 0.06 0.58
N GLY A 421 -25.26 -0.66 0.14
CA GLY A 421 -24.33 -0.19 -0.88
C GLY A 421 -24.99 0.08 -2.23
N ILE A 422 -25.91 -0.79 -2.65
CA ILE A 422 -26.58 -0.72 -3.96
C ILE A 422 -27.81 0.22 -3.93
N LEU A 423 -28.63 0.13 -2.89
CA LEU A 423 -29.96 0.74 -2.82
C LEU A 423 -30.09 1.87 -1.79
N GLY A 424 -29.02 2.29 -1.12
CA GLY A 424 -29.06 3.31 -0.08
C GLY A 424 -29.62 4.68 -0.51
N ARG A 425 -29.74 4.93 -1.83
CA ARG A 425 -30.42 6.11 -2.38
C ARG A 425 -31.92 5.93 -2.59
N HIS A 426 -32.40 4.68 -2.59
CA HIS A 426 -33.77 4.31 -2.91
C HIS A 426 -34.55 3.82 -1.69
N LEU A 427 -33.87 3.46 -0.61
CA LEU A 427 -34.42 2.94 0.63
C LEU A 427 -33.93 3.78 1.81
N ASN A 428 -34.77 3.94 2.82
CA ASN A 428 -34.44 4.66 4.04
C ASN A 428 -33.95 3.69 5.14
N LEU A 429 -33.43 4.23 6.24
CA LEU A 429 -32.93 3.43 7.36
C LEU A 429 -33.97 2.50 7.96
N ARG A 430 -35.24 2.91 7.99
CA ARG A 430 -36.35 2.08 8.51
C ARG A 430 -36.59 0.85 7.63
N ASP A 431 -36.47 1.02 6.30
CA ASP A 431 -36.61 -0.09 5.36
C ASP A 431 -35.58 -1.19 5.62
N PHE A 432 -34.32 -0.83 5.96
CA PHE A 432 -33.29 -1.79 6.30
C PHE A 432 -33.47 -2.47 7.66
N VAL A 433 -34.08 -1.78 8.63
CA VAL A 433 -34.45 -2.38 9.91
C VAL A 433 -35.53 -3.41 9.70
N VAL A 434 -36.61 -3.05 9.00
CA VAL A 434 -37.73 -3.97 8.66
C VAL A 434 -37.21 -5.17 7.85
N LEU A 435 -36.30 -4.93 6.91
CA LEU A 435 -35.67 -5.99 6.13
C LEU A 435 -34.92 -6.99 7.03
N ARG A 436 -34.13 -6.48 7.97
CA ARG A 436 -33.36 -7.30 8.92
C ARG A 436 -34.28 -8.16 9.78
N ASP A 437 -35.35 -7.55 10.29
CA ASP A 437 -36.33 -8.25 11.13
C ASP A 437 -37.03 -9.37 10.33
N LYS A 438 -37.42 -9.11 9.08
CA LYS A 438 -38.07 -10.11 8.21
C LYS A 438 -37.15 -11.25 7.85
N LEU A 439 -35.89 -10.96 7.52
CA LEU A 439 -34.90 -12.00 7.23
C LEU A 439 -34.57 -12.81 8.48
N GLY A 440 -34.50 -12.18 9.67
CA GLY A 440 -34.36 -12.86 10.95
C GLY A 440 -35.54 -13.74 11.32
N ALA A 441 -36.77 -13.38 10.89
CA ALA A 441 -37.96 -14.18 11.03
C ALA A 441 -38.08 -15.30 9.96
N GLY A 442 -37.11 -15.45 9.07
CA GLY A 442 -37.11 -16.48 8.03
C GLY A 442 -38.06 -16.19 6.85
N LEU A 443 -38.50 -14.96 6.67
CA LEU A 443 -39.43 -14.57 5.59
C LEU A 443 -38.75 -14.35 4.24
N GLY A 444 -37.44 -14.67 4.10
CA GLY A 444 -36.69 -14.58 2.86
C GLY A 444 -35.31 -15.22 2.98
N ASP A 445 -34.68 -15.52 1.83
CA ASP A 445 -33.29 -16.02 1.76
C ASP A 445 -32.34 -14.82 1.62
N PRO A 446 -31.50 -14.50 2.65
CA PRO A 446 -30.58 -13.37 2.59
C PRO A 446 -29.59 -13.44 1.42
N TYR A 447 -29.11 -14.64 1.09
CA TYR A 447 -28.18 -14.86 -0.01
C TYR A 447 -28.82 -14.55 -1.36
N GLU A 448 -30.00 -15.10 -1.60
CA GLU A 448 -30.71 -14.91 -2.86
C GLU A 448 -31.13 -13.44 -3.06
N LEU A 449 -31.56 -12.77 -2.00
CA LEU A 449 -31.92 -11.36 -2.05
C LEU A 449 -30.71 -10.46 -2.37
N GLY A 450 -29.57 -10.73 -1.74
CA GLY A 450 -28.29 -10.05 -2.03
C GLY A 450 -27.85 -10.25 -3.48
N ARG A 451 -27.93 -11.49 -3.98
CA ARG A 451 -27.62 -11.85 -5.38
C ARG A 451 -28.50 -11.13 -6.38
N GLN A 452 -29.82 -11.10 -6.12
CA GLN A 452 -30.79 -10.39 -6.98
C GLN A 452 -30.53 -8.87 -7.01
N ALA A 453 -30.13 -8.27 -5.89
CA ALA A 453 -29.79 -6.86 -5.84
C ALA A 453 -28.54 -6.56 -6.69
N VAL A 454 -27.51 -7.39 -6.58
CA VAL A 454 -26.28 -7.28 -7.40
C VAL A 454 -26.63 -7.43 -8.88
N GLN A 455 -27.43 -8.44 -9.22
CA GLN A 455 -27.86 -8.68 -10.62
C GLN A 455 -28.71 -7.52 -11.15
N ALA A 456 -29.61 -6.97 -10.35
CA ALA A 456 -30.43 -5.82 -10.74
C ALA A 456 -29.59 -4.56 -10.96
N ALA A 457 -28.56 -4.34 -10.15
CA ALA A 457 -27.60 -3.26 -10.35
C ALA A 457 -26.81 -3.46 -11.64
N TYR A 458 -26.34 -4.69 -11.89
CA TYR A 458 -25.57 -5.04 -13.08
C TYR A 458 -26.39 -4.89 -14.38
N THR A 459 -27.69 -5.25 -14.34
CA THR A 459 -28.57 -5.18 -15.52
C THR A 459 -29.30 -3.86 -15.67
N MET A 460 -28.96 -2.83 -14.88
CA MET A 460 -29.64 -1.52 -14.82
C MET A 460 -31.15 -1.60 -14.53
N LYS A 461 -31.60 -2.64 -13.84
CA LYS A 461 -33.01 -2.86 -13.44
C LYS A 461 -33.25 -2.54 -11.96
N THR A 462 -32.43 -1.67 -11.37
CA THR A 462 -32.47 -1.30 -9.95
C THR A 462 -33.82 -0.78 -9.50
N GLU A 463 -34.49 0.06 -10.31
CA GLU A 463 -35.81 0.60 -9.97
C GLU A 463 -36.88 -0.49 -9.86
N ALA A 464 -36.88 -1.45 -10.79
CA ALA A 464 -37.80 -2.58 -10.76
C ALA A 464 -37.59 -3.45 -9.51
N PHE A 465 -36.34 -3.68 -9.16
CA PHE A 465 -35.96 -4.42 -7.95
C PHE A 465 -36.36 -3.68 -6.67
N VAL A 466 -36.12 -2.37 -6.60
CA VAL A 466 -36.57 -1.53 -5.46
C VAL A 466 -38.11 -1.61 -5.28
N LYS A 467 -38.88 -1.60 -6.38
CA LYS A 467 -40.34 -1.74 -6.31
C LYS A 467 -40.76 -3.09 -5.73
N SER A 468 -40.15 -4.18 -6.17
CA SER A 468 -40.35 -5.53 -5.65
C SER A 468 -39.96 -5.64 -4.17
N LEU A 469 -38.82 -5.06 -3.80
CA LEU A 469 -38.33 -5.07 -2.42
C LEU A 469 -39.25 -4.27 -1.48
N ARG A 470 -39.75 -3.10 -1.90
CA ARG A 470 -40.74 -2.34 -1.12
C ARG A 470 -42.06 -3.11 -0.92
N GLN A 471 -42.49 -3.84 -1.93
CA GLN A 471 -43.67 -4.71 -1.79
C GLN A 471 -43.41 -5.84 -0.77
N PHE A 472 -42.20 -6.43 -0.77
CA PHE A 472 -41.80 -7.41 0.24
C PHE A 472 -41.73 -6.80 1.64
N LEU A 473 -41.26 -5.56 1.78
CA LEU A 473 -41.16 -4.86 3.06
C LEU A 473 -42.54 -4.46 3.63
N SER A 474 -43.54 -4.25 2.78
CA SER A 474 -44.91 -3.84 3.17
C SER A 474 -45.85 -4.99 3.50
N GLN A 475 -45.54 -6.21 3.13
CA GLN A 475 -46.26 -7.44 3.53
C GLN A 475 -45.89 -7.85 4.94
#